data_2cbd4306e19a516284c62d84631efd31
#
_entry.id   2cbd4306e19a516284c62d84631efd31
#
_cell.length_a   1.000
_cell.length_b   1.000
_cell.length_c   1.000
_cell.angle_alpha   90.00
_cell.angle_beta   90.00
_cell.angle_gamma   90.00
#
_symmetry.space_group_name_H-M   'P 1'
#
loop_
_entity.id
_entity.type
_entity.pdbx_description
1 polymer ?
#
loop_
_entity_poly.entity_id
_entity_poly.type
_entity_poly.pdbx_seq_one_letter_code
_entity_poly.pdbx_strand_id
1 'polypeptide(L)'
;MIYRRRRSSGSAPTGYYRFENIRTRAGMHGYGDGEFVRLRDEYGNLWNGRADVQDENVIRYSFRDATGKSITGVSDSYGIVLRDEKGNTWRGFVE
;
A
#
# COMPACT_ATOMS: atom_id res chain seq x y z
N MET A 1 8.86 -27.14 6.41
CA MET A 1 8.82 -26.43 6.25
C MET A 1 8.61 -25.85 6.00
N ILE A 2 8.16 -26.07 6.12
CA ILE A 2 7.92 -25.23 5.85
C ILE A 2 7.38 -24.65 5.62
N TYR A 3 6.86 -24.66 6.13
CA TYR A 3 6.36 -23.72 5.90
C TYR A 3 6.02 -22.90 5.98
N ARG A 4 5.79 -22.82 6.19
CA ARG A 4 5.59 -21.84 6.37
C ARG A 4 5.41 -21.04 6.06
N ARG A 5 5.25 -21.23 6.08
CA ARG A 5 5.21 -20.33 5.80
C ARG A 5 4.58 -19.94 5.22
N ARG A 6 4.16 -20.12 5.26
CA ARG A 6 3.72 -19.65 4.85
C ARG A 6 3.07 -19.20 4.62
N ARG A 7 2.80 -19.16 4.75
CA ARG A 7 2.39 -18.59 4.69
C ARG A 7 2.36 -18.13 4.19
N SER A 8 2.39 -18.45 4.23
CA SER A 8 2.43 -17.96 3.78
C SER A 8 2.46 -17.47 3.33
N SER A 9 2.59 -18.24 3.97
CA SER A 9 3.04 -17.57 3.01
C SER A 9 2.38 -16.78 2.00
N GLY A 10 2.46 -16.16 1.39
CA GLY A 10 1.91 -15.55 0.25
C GLY A 10 0.78 -14.57 0.44
N SER A 11 0.50 -14.15 1.65
CA SER A 11 -0.56 -13.19 1.92
C SER A 11 0.00 -11.81 2.21
N ALA A 12 -0.67 -10.78 1.72
CA ALA A 12 -0.38 -9.41 2.12
C ALA A 12 -0.90 -9.18 3.53
N PRO A 13 -0.33 -8.22 4.27
CA PRO A 13 -0.78 -7.97 5.62
C PRO A 13 -2.22 -7.48 5.69
N THR A 14 -2.90 -7.88 6.75
CA THR A 14 -4.21 -7.36 7.09
C THR A 14 -4.00 -6.34 8.19
N GLY A 15 -4.49 -5.13 8.01
CA GLY A 15 -4.33 -4.09 9.00
C GLY A 15 -4.61 -2.72 8.45
N TYR A 16 -4.20 -1.74 9.25
CA TYR A 16 -4.47 -0.35 8.93
C TYR A 16 -3.23 0.26 8.29
N TYR A 17 -3.41 0.82 7.12
CA TYR A 17 -2.34 1.43 6.34
C TYR A 17 -2.35 2.93 6.57
N ARG A 18 -1.16 3.51 6.73
CA ARG A 18 -0.98 4.95 6.86
C ARG A 18 0.14 5.40 5.94
N PHE A 19 -0.14 6.43 5.15
CA PHE A 19 0.82 7.00 4.21
C PHE A 19 0.88 8.50 4.37
N GLU A 20 2.04 9.05 4.09
CA GLU A 20 2.25 10.50 4.11
C GLU A 20 3.03 10.90 2.86
N ASN A 21 2.55 11.94 2.18
CA ASN A 21 3.28 12.55 1.08
C ASN A 21 4.46 13.29 1.69
N ILE A 22 5.69 12.91 1.32
CA ILE A 22 6.87 13.44 2.00
C ILE A 22 7.12 14.90 1.67
N ARG A 23 6.51 15.44 0.61
CA ARG A 23 6.67 16.83 0.24
C ARG A 23 5.57 17.72 0.82
N THR A 24 4.33 17.31 0.70
CA THR A 24 3.20 18.13 1.11
C THR A 24 2.70 17.82 2.51
N ARG A 25 3.11 16.69 3.06
CA ARG A 25 2.67 16.16 4.36
C ARG A 25 1.21 15.72 4.36
N ALA A 26 0.58 15.66 3.20
CA ALA A 26 -0.78 15.15 3.09
C ALA A 26 -0.84 13.70 3.52
N GLY A 27 -1.92 13.31 4.17
CA GLY A 27 -2.09 11.96 4.66
C GLY A 27 -3.08 11.16 3.84
N MET A 28 -2.91 9.85 3.88
CA MET A 28 -3.80 8.90 3.23
C MET A 28 -3.80 7.65 4.09
N HIS A 29 -4.96 7.11 4.40
CA HIS A 29 -5.02 5.96 5.28
C HIS A 29 -6.23 5.10 4.98
N GLY A 30 -6.20 3.86 5.45
CA GLY A 30 -7.31 2.95 5.28
C GLY A 30 -6.96 1.54 5.67
N TYR A 31 -7.89 0.65 5.46
CA TYR A 31 -7.78 -0.72 5.90
C TYR A 31 -7.52 -1.65 4.73
N GLY A 32 -6.63 -2.60 4.95
CA GLY A 32 -6.35 -3.65 3.99
C GLY A 32 -6.67 -5.01 4.57
N ASP A 33 -7.29 -5.85 3.76
CA ASP A 33 -7.65 -7.21 4.16
C ASP A 33 -6.99 -8.15 3.16
N GLY A 34 -5.73 -8.43 3.43
CA GLY A 34 -4.93 -9.24 2.53
C GLY A 34 -4.68 -8.53 1.22
N GLU A 35 -5.17 -9.10 0.14
CA GLU A 35 -4.88 -8.60 -1.20
C GLU A 35 -5.54 -7.26 -1.51
N PHE A 36 -6.64 -6.94 -0.89
CA PHE A 36 -7.39 -5.73 -1.22
C PHE A 36 -7.19 -4.67 -0.16
N VAL A 37 -6.86 -3.45 -0.60
CA VAL A 37 -6.60 -2.32 0.28
C VAL A 37 -7.44 -1.15 -0.16
N ARG A 38 -8.04 -0.48 0.80
CA ARG A 38 -8.90 0.66 0.54
C ARG A 38 -8.42 1.84 1.37
N LEU A 39 -8.06 2.93 0.70
CA LEU A 39 -7.52 4.11 1.36
C LEU A 39 -8.40 5.31 1.11
N ARG A 40 -8.27 6.32 1.97
CA ARG A 40 -8.93 7.60 1.82
C ARG A 40 -7.92 8.71 2.05
N ASP A 41 -7.88 9.71 1.17
CA ASP A 41 -6.97 10.83 1.33
C ASP A 41 -7.64 11.94 2.14
N GLU A 42 -6.91 13.04 2.34
CA GLU A 42 -7.40 14.16 3.14
C GLU A 42 -8.58 14.87 2.52
N TYR A 43 -8.78 14.69 1.24
CA TYR A 43 -9.87 15.37 0.51
C TYR A 43 -11.09 14.48 0.38
N GLY A 44 -11.07 13.30 1.01
CA GLY A 44 -12.18 12.39 0.98
C GLY A 44 -12.23 11.46 -0.23
N ASN A 45 -11.21 11.51 -1.08
CA ASN A 45 -11.16 10.62 -2.24
C ASN A 45 -10.81 9.21 -1.82
N LEU A 46 -11.50 8.25 -2.40
CA LEU A 46 -11.23 6.84 -2.13
C LEU A 46 -10.23 6.30 -3.14
N TRP A 47 -9.28 5.53 -2.64
CA TRP A 47 -8.28 4.85 -3.45
C TRP A 47 -8.43 3.37 -3.20
N ASN A 48 -8.77 2.63 -4.23
CA ASN A 48 -8.91 1.18 -4.15
C ASN A 48 -7.70 0.55 -4.78
N GLY A 49 -7.16 -0.45 -4.16
CA GLY A 49 -5.96 -1.05 -4.67
C GLY A 49 -5.75 -2.48 -4.26
N ARG A 50 -4.61 -2.97 -4.69
CA ARG A 50 -4.23 -4.35 -4.47
C ARG A 50 -2.80 -4.41 -3.97
N ALA A 51 -2.57 -5.42 -3.14
CA ALA A 51 -1.26 -5.75 -2.64
C ALA A 51 -0.88 -7.11 -3.21
N ASP A 52 0.08 -7.13 -4.12
CA ASP A 52 0.53 -8.36 -4.76
C ASP A 52 1.87 -8.79 -4.17
N VAL A 53 1.87 -9.95 -3.55
CA VAL A 53 3.09 -10.49 -2.96
C VAL A 53 3.99 -11.00 -4.08
N GLN A 54 5.19 -10.42 -4.19
CA GLN A 54 6.16 -10.80 -5.21
C GLN A 54 7.09 -11.89 -4.70
N ASP A 55 7.56 -11.76 -3.46
CA ASP A 55 8.32 -12.79 -2.78
C ASP A 55 8.18 -12.58 -1.28
N GLU A 56 9.02 -13.22 -0.48
CA GLU A 56 8.88 -13.21 0.98
C GLU A 56 8.89 -11.81 1.58
N ASN A 57 9.63 -10.89 0.97
CA ASN A 57 9.86 -9.58 1.56
C ASN A 57 9.38 -8.43 0.71
N VAL A 58 8.84 -8.72 -0.46
CA VAL A 58 8.47 -7.66 -1.39
C VAL A 58 7.00 -7.79 -1.76
N ILE A 59 6.26 -6.71 -1.51
CA ILE A 59 4.86 -6.63 -1.89
C ILE A 59 4.72 -5.41 -2.79
N ARG A 60 4.09 -5.61 -3.93
CA ARG A 60 3.81 -4.53 -4.86
C ARG A 60 2.42 -4.00 -4.61
N TYR A 61 2.32 -2.69 -4.48
CA TYR A 61 1.04 -2.02 -4.25
C TYR A 61 0.63 -1.20 -5.46
N SER A 62 -0.67 -1.20 -5.73
CA SER A 62 -1.22 -0.45 -6.84
C SER A 62 -2.59 0.06 -6.43
N PHE A 63 -2.77 1.37 -6.45
CA PHE A 63 -4.02 2.02 -6.05
C PHE A 63 -4.53 2.89 -7.17
N ARG A 64 -5.85 3.01 -7.25
CA ARG A 64 -6.49 3.85 -8.26
C ARG A 64 -7.71 4.54 -7.65
N ASP A 65 -7.88 5.83 -7.98
CA ASP A 65 -9.06 6.56 -7.52
C ASP A 65 -10.17 6.51 -8.57
N ALA A 66 -11.29 7.17 -8.26
CA ALA A 66 -12.46 7.15 -9.15
C ALA A 66 -12.22 7.88 -10.46
N THR A 67 -11.22 8.77 -10.52
CA THR A 67 -10.90 9.51 -11.75
C THR A 67 -9.90 8.78 -12.63
N GLY A 68 -9.35 7.67 -12.17
CA GLY A 68 -8.38 6.90 -12.92
C GLY A 68 -6.94 7.22 -12.60
N LYS A 69 -6.68 8.13 -11.67
CA LYS A 69 -5.31 8.40 -11.22
C LYS A 69 -4.78 7.21 -10.45
N SER A 70 -3.49 6.97 -10.56
CA SER A 70 -2.88 5.82 -9.93
C SER A 70 -1.70 6.20 -9.04
N ILE A 71 -1.50 5.38 -8.02
CA ILE A 71 -0.35 5.46 -7.12
C ILE A 71 0.17 4.03 -7.01
N THR A 72 1.46 3.84 -7.23
CA THR A 72 2.04 2.50 -7.18
C THR A 72 3.34 2.51 -6.41
N GLY A 73 3.72 1.35 -5.91
CA GLY A 73 4.99 1.23 -5.21
C GLY A 73 5.21 -0.16 -4.65
N VAL A 74 6.17 -0.25 -3.75
CA VAL A 74 6.56 -1.53 -3.17
C VAL A 74 6.84 -1.36 -1.69
N SER A 75 6.72 -2.45 -0.95
CA SER A 75 7.18 -2.52 0.42
C SER A 75 8.47 -3.30 0.48
N ASP A 76 9.28 -2.98 1.48
CA ASP A 76 10.46 -3.75 1.82
C ASP A 76 10.51 -3.86 3.34
N SER A 77 11.64 -4.25 3.89
CA SER A 77 11.77 -4.43 5.33
C SER A 77 11.71 -3.13 6.13
N TYR A 78 11.73 -1.98 5.45
CA TYR A 78 11.73 -0.67 6.11
C TYR A 78 10.38 0.04 6.03
N GLY A 79 9.48 -0.44 5.20
CA GLY A 79 8.18 0.17 5.05
C GLY A 79 7.71 0.15 3.61
N ILE A 80 6.73 0.99 3.33
CA ILE A 80 6.11 1.05 2.01
C ILE A 80 6.42 2.40 1.38
N VAL A 81 6.87 2.38 0.12
CA VAL A 81 7.13 3.59 -0.64
C VAL A 81 6.29 3.55 -1.90
N LEU A 82 5.47 4.57 -2.07
CA LEU A 82 4.60 4.70 -3.24
C LEU A 82 4.97 5.96 -4.00
N ARG A 83 4.61 5.99 -5.27
CA ARG A 83 4.82 7.17 -6.11
C ARG A 83 3.55 7.42 -6.93
N ASP A 84 3.10 8.67 -6.93
CA ASP A 84 1.93 9.04 -7.69
C ASP A 84 2.33 9.52 -9.10
N GLU A 85 1.32 9.87 -9.90
CA GLU A 85 1.55 10.28 -11.29
C GLU A 85 2.24 11.62 -11.42
N LYS A 86 2.25 12.40 -10.34
CA LYS A 86 2.93 13.70 -10.33
C LYS A 86 4.37 13.59 -9.87
N GLY A 87 4.82 12.37 -9.57
CA GLY A 87 6.17 12.14 -9.10
C GLY A 87 6.37 12.33 -7.61
N ASN A 88 5.29 12.55 -6.86
CA ASN A 88 5.40 12.67 -5.40
C ASN A 88 5.60 11.29 -4.79
N THR A 89 6.41 11.27 -3.74
CA THR A 89 6.66 10.05 -2.99
C THR A 89 5.81 10.03 -1.73
N TRP A 90 5.20 8.89 -1.49
CA TRP A 90 4.41 8.64 -0.29
C TRP A 90 5.09 7.54 0.50
N ARG A 91 5.24 7.74 1.80
CA ARG A 91 5.82 6.73 2.66
C ARG A 91 4.79 6.30 3.68
N GLY A 92 4.82 5.02 4.01
CA GLY A 92 3.88 4.50 4.96
C GLY A 92 4.21 3.15 5.52
N PHE A 93 3.27 2.65 6.29
CA PHE A 93 3.43 1.38 6.98
C PHE A 93 2.06 0.80 7.32
N VAL A 94 2.05 -0.46 7.73
CA VAL A 94 0.86 -1.17 8.17
C VAL A 94 0.95 -1.35 9.68
N GLU A 95 -0.14 -1.02 10.36
CA GLU A 95 -0.22 -1.23 11.81
C GLU A 95 -0.93 -2.53 12.13
#